data_1b153833909e3fb2207f6095ddea04be
#
_entry.id   1b153833909e3fb2207f6095ddea04be
#
_cell.length_a   1.000
_cell.length_b   1.000
_cell.length_c   1.000
_cell.angle_alpha   90.00
_cell.angle_beta   90.00
_cell.angle_gamma   90.00
#
_symmetry.space_group_name_H-M   'P 1'
#
loop_
_entity.id
_entity.type
_entity.pdbx_description
1 polymer ?
#
loop_
_entity_poly.entity_id
_entity_poly.type
_entity_poly.pdbx_seq_one_letter_code
_entity_poly.pdbx_strand_id
1 'polypeptide(L)'
;MTFERTLVTPDSRFDRWLGGDAAALSTDEREGYRLFKSFGCSSCHQGANIGGNLFQRQGVFRPLVRTGPKVVRVPSLRNVAVTAPYFHDGSAATLEDAVIRMAAAQLDRTLTDQQVSLLVAFLKTLTGNYRGSPVTAAAP
;
A
#
# COMPACT_ATOMS: atom_id res chain seq x y z
N MET A 1 -16.51 -10.26 -16.88
CA MET A 1 -15.63 -10.89 -15.85
C MET A 1 -14.32 -11.50 -16.38
N THR A 2 -14.15 -11.71 -17.69
CA THR A 2 -12.88 -12.23 -18.23
C THR A 2 -11.80 -11.14 -18.32
N PHE A 3 -12.19 -9.91 -18.62
CA PHE A 3 -11.27 -8.77 -18.75
C PHE A 3 -10.57 -8.43 -17.43
N GLU A 4 -11.31 -8.37 -16.32
CA GLU A 4 -10.75 -8.02 -15.00
C GLU A 4 -9.68 -9.02 -14.54
N ARG A 5 -9.79 -10.30 -14.95
CA ARG A 5 -8.78 -11.32 -14.65
C ARG A 5 -7.45 -11.09 -15.38
N THR A 6 -7.44 -10.28 -16.42
CA THR A 6 -6.22 -9.91 -17.16
C THR A 6 -5.55 -8.66 -16.61
N LEU A 7 -6.21 -7.93 -15.70
CA LEU A 7 -5.68 -6.72 -15.07
C LEU A 7 -4.78 -7.10 -13.87
N VAL A 8 -3.76 -7.86 -14.15
CA VAL A 8 -2.74 -8.25 -13.17
C VAL A 8 -1.44 -7.52 -13.45
N THR A 9 -0.73 -7.17 -12.39
CA THR A 9 0.57 -6.49 -12.45
C THR A 9 1.61 -7.30 -11.69
N PRO A 10 2.04 -8.45 -12.24
CA PRO A 10 3.06 -9.29 -11.63
C PRO A 10 4.45 -8.66 -11.69
N ASP A 11 5.44 -9.38 -11.18
CA ASP A 11 6.88 -9.10 -11.29
C ASP A 11 7.30 -7.79 -10.61
N SER A 12 6.56 -7.37 -9.58
CA SER A 12 7.05 -6.33 -8.69
C SER A 12 8.37 -6.78 -8.03
N ARG A 13 9.17 -5.82 -7.57
CA ARG A 13 10.42 -6.14 -6.86
C ARG A 13 10.14 -7.01 -5.63
N PHE A 14 9.01 -6.75 -4.94
CA PHE A 14 8.56 -7.56 -3.82
C PHE A 14 8.21 -9.00 -4.24
N ASP A 15 7.54 -9.19 -5.39
CA ASP A 15 7.23 -10.55 -5.89
C ASP A 15 8.51 -11.33 -6.20
N ARG A 16 9.49 -10.70 -6.84
CA ARG A 16 10.79 -11.34 -7.12
C ARG A 16 11.52 -11.73 -5.85
N TRP A 17 11.49 -10.86 -4.83
CA TRP A 17 12.09 -11.17 -3.54
C TRP A 17 11.40 -12.36 -2.86
N LEU A 18 10.07 -12.40 -2.86
CA LEU A 18 9.31 -13.57 -2.37
C LEU A 18 9.61 -14.84 -3.17
N GLY A 19 9.91 -14.70 -4.46
CA GLY A 19 10.33 -15.79 -5.34
C GLY A 19 11.79 -16.26 -5.14
N GLY A 20 12.54 -15.65 -4.21
CA GLY A 20 13.91 -16.06 -3.86
C GLY A 20 15.03 -15.16 -4.38
N ASP A 21 14.72 -14.07 -5.11
CA ASP A 21 15.71 -13.07 -5.50
C ASP A 21 16.05 -12.16 -4.32
N ALA A 22 17.05 -12.56 -3.52
CA ALA A 22 17.45 -11.82 -2.33
C ALA A 22 17.95 -10.39 -2.63
N ALA A 23 18.39 -10.12 -3.85
CA ALA A 23 18.89 -8.81 -4.28
C ALA A 23 17.76 -7.87 -4.73
N ALA A 24 16.53 -8.36 -4.91
CA ALA A 24 15.40 -7.56 -5.40
C ALA A 24 14.98 -6.44 -4.43
N LEU A 25 15.25 -6.58 -3.12
CA LEU A 25 14.97 -5.56 -2.11
C LEU A 25 16.24 -5.09 -1.41
N SER A 26 16.34 -3.79 -1.19
CA SER A 26 17.36 -3.18 -0.34
C SER A 26 17.14 -3.52 1.15
N THR A 27 18.12 -3.18 1.99
CA THR A 27 18.00 -3.34 3.44
C THR A 27 16.84 -2.49 4.00
N ASP A 28 16.70 -1.25 3.56
CA ASP A 28 15.64 -0.34 4.01
C ASP A 28 14.26 -0.81 3.59
N GLU A 29 14.12 -1.35 2.39
CA GLU A 29 12.86 -1.90 1.89
C GLU A 29 12.43 -3.15 2.67
N ARG A 30 13.39 -4.01 3.03
CA ARG A 30 13.13 -5.17 3.91
C ARG A 30 12.75 -4.74 5.32
N GLU A 31 13.42 -3.71 5.84
CA GLU A 31 13.06 -3.15 7.14
C GLU A 31 11.67 -2.51 7.09
N GLY A 32 11.32 -1.78 6.03
CA GLY A 32 9.97 -1.28 5.81
C GLY A 32 8.92 -2.38 5.79
N TYR A 33 9.19 -3.52 5.16
CA TYR A 33 8.32 -4.69 5.21
C TYR A 33 8.18 -5.27 6.61
N ARG A 34 9.28 -5.32 7.37
CA ARG A 34 9.26 -5.75 8.78
C ARG A 34 8.37 -4.83 9.62
N LEU A 35 8.51 -3.51 9.45
CA LEU A 35 7.66 -2.52 10.14
C LEU A 35 6.18 -2.66 9.73
N PHE A 36 5.91 -2.85 8.44
CA PHE A 36 4.55 -3.07 7.92
C PHE A 36 3.85 -4.24 8.63
N LYS A 37 4.56 -5.33 8.87
CA LYS A 37 4.04 -6.47 9.63
C LYS A 37 3.93 -6.18 11.13
N SER A 38 5.00 -5.69 11.75
CA SER A 38 5.07 -5.51 13.20
C SER A 38 4.13 -4.43 13.73
N PHE A 39 3.81 -3.43 12.91
CA PHE A 39 2.85 -2.38 13.27
C PHE A 39 1.39 -2.81 13.07
N GLY A 40 1.14 -3.94 12.41
CA GLY A 40 -0.20 -4.48 12.20
C GLY A 40 -0.86 -4.05 10.89
N CYS A 41 -0.16 -3.38 9.97
CA CYS A 41 -0.71 -3.02 8.66
C CYS A 41 -1.18 -4.24 7.87
N SER A 42 -0.43 -5.35 7.99
CA SER A 42 -0.77 -6.64 7.35
C SER A 42 -2.03 -7.31 7.90
N SER A 43 -2.60 -6.84 9.01
CA SER A 43 -3.87 -7.37 9.53
C SER A 43 -5.03 -7.07 8.58
N CYS A 44 -4.97 -5.95 7.86
CA CYS A 44 -5.97 -5.55 6.88
C CYS A 44 -5.46 -5.69 5.44
N HIS A 45 -4.20 -5.30 5.20
CA HIS A 45 -3.55 -5.37 3.89
C HIS A 45 -2.81 -6.70 3.73
N GLN A 46 -3.55 -7.76 3.36
CA GLN A 46 -3.06 -9.13 3.30
C GLN A 46 -3.43 -9.82 1.98
N GLY A 47 -2.88 -11.02 1.77
CA GLY A 47 -3.09 -11.84 0.58
C GLY A 47 -2.29 -11.37 -0.62
N ALA A 48 -2.49 -12.02 -1.78
CA ALA A 48 -1.73 -11.77 -3.01
C ALA A 48 -1.78 -10.31 -3.49
N ASN A 49 -2.89 -9.62 -3.22
CA ASN A 49 -3.08 -8.22 -3.59
C ASN A 49 -2.69 -7.24 -2.47
N ILE A 50 -2.23 -7.74 -1.33
CA ILE A 50 -1.89 -6.90 -0.17
C ILE A 50 -3.08 -5.96 0.14
N GLY A 51 -4.27 -6.55 0.23
CA GLY A 51 -5.57 -5.90 0.38
C GLY A 51 -6.65 -6.57 -0.47
N GLY A 52 -7.85 -6.00 -0.48
CA GLY A 52 -8.99 -6.49 -1.28
C GLY A 52 -9.79 -7.62 -0.64
N ASN A 53 -9.33 -8.19 0.47
CA ASN A 53 -9.91 -9.40 1.06
C ASN A 53 -11.00 -9.15 2.09
N LEU A 54 -11.08 -7.93 2.63
CA LEU A 54 -12.04 -7.61 3.68
C LEU A 54 -12.54 -6.16 3.57
N PHE A 55 -13.60 -5.87 4.32
CA PHE A 55 -14.15 -4.53 4.50
C PHE A 55 -13.77 -4.02 5.88
N GLN A 56 -13.44 -2.73 5.98
CA GLN A 56 -13.03 -2.10 7.23
C GLN A 56 -13.57 -0.68 7.33
N ARG A 57 -13.74 -0.20 8.56
CA ARG A 57 -14.07 1.21 8.82
C ARG A 57 -12.92 2.12 8.38
N GLN A 58 -13.27 3.24 7.76
CA GLN A 58 -12.32 4.29 7.42
C GLN A 58 -11.95 5.10 8.67
N GLY A 59 -11.00 4.55 9.44
CA GLY A 59 -10.60 5.08 10.74
C GLY A 59 -11.29 4.37 11.91
N VAL A 60 -10.56 3.49 12.57
CA VAL A 60 -11.01 2.77 13.77
C VAL A 60 -10.90 3.69 15.00
N PHE A 61 -9.77 4.35 15.14
CA PHE A 61 -9.48 5.23 16.29
C PHE A 61 -9.81 6.70 15.99
N ARG A 62 -9.57 7.15 14.75
CA ARG A 62 -9.86 8.53 14.30
C ARG A 62 -10.39 8.49 12.87
N PRO A 63 -11.31 9.39 12.49
CA PRO A 63 -11.77 9.46 11.11
C PRO A 63 -10.61 9.64 10.13
N LEU A 64 -10.52 8.78 9.13
CA LEU A 64 -9.50 8.86 8.08
C LEU A 64 -9.89 9.88 6.99
N VAL A 65 -11.18 9.90 6.67
CA VAL A 65 -11.78 10.81 5.69
C VAL A 65 -12.92 11.60 6.34
N ARG A 66 -13.20 12.78 5.80
CA ARG A 66 -14.25 13.66 6.34
C ARG A 66 -15.64 13.34 5.79
N THR A 67 -15.69 12.79 4.59
CA THR A 67 -16.93 12.50 3.84
C THR A 67 -16.80 11.12 3.18
N GLY A 68 -17.94 10.51 2.87
CA GLY A 68 -17.98 9.23 2.18
C GLY A 68 -18.46 8.06 3.05
N PRO A 69 -18.41 6.84 2.54
CA PRO A 69 -18.88 5.64 3.26
C PRO A 69 -18.01 5.37 4.49
N LYS A 70 -18.66 4.96 5.58
CA LYS A 70 -17.93 4.62 6.83
C LYS A 70 -17.11 3.33 6.71
N VAL A 71 -17.58 2.40 5.90
CA VAL A 71 -16.94 1.10 5.67
C VAL A 71 -16.64 0.96 4.19
N VAL A 72 -15.42 0.58 3.87
CA VAL A 72 -14.97 0.36 2.49
C VAL A 72 -14.21 -0.96 2.41
N ARG A 73 -14.10 -1.50 1.20
CA ARG A 73 -13.17 -2.59 0.94
C ARG A 73 -11.75 -2.06 1.16
N VAL A 74 -10.95 -2.78 1.93
CA VAL A 74 -9.52 -2.47 2.09
C VAL A 74 -8.87 -2.53 0.70
N PRO A 75 -8.30 -1.43 0.22
CA PRO A 75 -7.75 -1.40 -1.14
C PRO A 75 -6.50 -2.27 -1.26
N SER A 76 -6.25 -2.76 -2.46
CA SER A 76 -4.95 -3.34 -2.81
C SER A 76 -3.85 -2.28 -2.67
N LEU A 77 -2.70 -2.67 -2.14
CA LEU A 77 -1.52 -1.81 -2.13
C LEU A 77 -0.59 -2.04 -3.34
N ARG A 78 -0.97 -2.95 -4.23
CA ARG A 78 -0.23 -3.09 -5.49
C ARG A 78 -0.31 -1.80 -6.28
N ASN A 79 0.84 -1.35 -6.80
CA ASN A 79 1.01 -0.10 -7.54
C ASN A 79 0.68 1.17 -6.74
N VAL A 80 0.54 1.09 -5.42
CA VAL A 80 0.14 2.23 -4.60
C VAL A 80 1.04 3.45 -4.78
N ALA A 81 2.32 3.27 -5.06
CA ALA A 81 3.27 4.37 -5.26
C ALA A 81 2.97 5.26 -6.49
N VAL A 82 2.15 4.79 -7.43
CA VAL A 82 1.84 5.48 -8.69
C VAL A 82 0.35 5.82 -8.84
N THR A 83 -0.42 5.75 -7.76
CA THR A 83 -1.88 5.95 -7.79
C THR A 83 -2.37 7.09 -6.90
N ALA A 84 -1.54 8.12 -6.70
CA ALA A 84 -1.97 9.35 -6.01
C ALA A 84 -3.12 10.03 -6.79
N PRO A 85 -4.02 10.77 -6.11
CA PRO A 85 -4.11 10.98 -4.65
C PRO A 85 -4.72 9.80 -3.91
N TYR A 86 -4.55 9.75 -2.59
CA TYR A 86 -4.91 8.61 -1.75
C TYR A 86 -6.18 8.86 -0.93
N PHE A 87 -6.73 7.78 -0.40
CA PHE A 87 -8.00 7.63 0.29
C PHE A 87 -9.22 7.77 -0.64
N HIS A 88 -10.39 7.44 -0.09
CA HIS A 88 -11.64 7.43 -0.87
C HIS A 88 -12.01 8.82 -1.42
N ASP A 89 -11.63 9.87 -0.70
CA ASP A 89 -11.90 11.26 -1.06
C ASP A 89 -10.70 11.99 -1.70
N GLY A 90 -9.60 11.28 -1.95
CA GLY A 90 -8.37 11.87 -2.51
C GLY A 90 -7.68 12.88 -1.59
N SER A 91 -7.99 12.88 -0.28
CA SER A 91 -7.54 13.92 0.64
C SER A 91 -6.07 13.84 1.06
N ALA A 92 -5.34 12.77 0.68
CA ALA A 92 -3.89 12.67 0.86
C ALA A 92 -3.19 12.77 -0.49
N ALA A 93 -2.38 13.81 -0.67
CA ALA A 93 -1.71 14.07 -1.94
C ALA A 93 -0.46 13.19 -2.13
N THR A 94 0.19 12.79 -1.04
CA THR A 94 1.44 12.01 -1.06
C THR A 94 1.28 10.67 -0.35
N LEU A 95 2.13 9.72 -0.69
CA LEU A 95 2.13 8.41 -0.04
C LEU A 95 2.58 8.52 1.41
N GLU A 96 3.49 9.43 1.70
CA GLU A 96 3.97 9.74 3.05
C GLU A 96 2.81 10.22 3.94
N ASP A 97 2.02 11.20 3.48
CA ASP A 97 0.84 11.68 4.22
C ASP A 97 -0.18 10.56 4.42
N ALA A 98 -0.42 9.75 3.39
CA ALA A 98 -1.32 8.60 3.48
C ALA A 98 -0.87 7.59 4.54
N VAL A 99 0.43 7.27 4.62
CA VAL A 99 0.99 6.35 5.62
C VAL A 99 0.85 6.91 7.04
N ILE A 100 1.18 8.19 7.25
CA ILE A 100 1.06 8.86 8.55
C ILE A 100 -0.40 8.84 9.02
N ARG A 101 -1.32 9.27 8.17
CA ARG A 101 -2.75 9.33 8.52
C ARG A 101 -3.36 7.94 8.73
N MET A 102 -2.97 6.95 7.93
CA MET A 102 -3.43 5.57 8.09
C MET A 102 -2.97 5.01 9.44
N ALA A 103 -1.71 5.20 9.82
CA ALA A 103 -1.17 4.74 11.10
C ALA A 103 -1.92 5.38 12.28
N ALA A 104 -2.18 6.68 12.23
CA ALA A 104 -2.93 7.39 13.27
C ALA A 104 -4.40 6.95 13.34
N ALA A 105 -5.06 6.80 12.18
CA ALA A 105 -6.50 6.52 12.12
C ALA A 105 -6.84 5.06 12.41
N GLN A 106 -6.04 4.11 11.94
CA GLN A 106 -6.33 2.68 12.05
C GLN A 106 -5.63 1.99 13.22
N LEU A 107 -4.48 2.50 13.65
CA LEU A 107 -3.61 1.83 14.63
C LEU A 107 -3.33 2.67 15.88
N ASP A 108 -3.88 3.88 15.94
CA ASP A 108 -3.58 4.90 16.98
C ASP A 108 -2.06 5.08 17.20
N ARG A 109 -1.30 5.07 16.11
CA ARG A 109 0.16 5.10 16.13
C ARG A 109 0.70 6.36 15.48
N THR A 110 1.60 7.03 16.18
CA THR A 110 2.44 8.10 15.63
C THR A 110 3.73 7.48 15.11
N LEU A 111 4.09 7.80 13.88
CA LEU A 111 5.32 7.31 13.22
C LEU A 111 6.39 8.39 13.26
N THR A 112 7.65 7.98 13.40
CA THR A 112 8.80 8.86 13.14
C THR A 112 9.03 9.03 11.64
N ASP A 113 9.72 10.09 11.23
CA ASP A 113 10.05 10.34 9.82
C ASP A 113 10.81 9.17 9.20
N GLN A 114 11.72 8.56 9.95
CA GLN A 114 12.44 7.37 9.52
C GLN A 114 11.50 6.18 9.29
N GLN A 115 10.55 5.93 10.17
CA GLN A 115 9.57 4.85 10.00
C GLN A 115 8.68 5.08 8.79
N VAL A 116 8.26 6.33 8.55
CA VAL A 116 7.50 6.70 7.34
C VAL A 116 8.34 6.43 6.10
N SER A 117 9.59 6.87 6.06
CA SER A 117 10.51 6.66 4.94
C SER A 117 10.70 5.17 4.62
N LEU A 118 10.92 4.34 5.63
CA LEU A 118 11.08 2.89 5.47
C LEU A 118 9.81 2.21 4.95
N LEU A 119 8.64 2.57 5.51
CA LEU A 119 7.35 2.05 5.04
C LEU A 119 7.08 2.44 3.59
N VAL A 120 7.33 3.69 3.22
CA VAL A 120 7.17 4.17 1.85
C VAL A 120 8.15 3.48 0.90
N ALA A 121 9.41 3.25 1.33
CA ALA A 121 10.37 2.48 0.55
C ALA A 121 9.84 1.07 0.24
N PHE A 122 9.31 0.37 1.23
CA PHE A 122 8.65 -0.92 1.02
C PHE A 122 7.46 -0.80 0.05
N LEU A 123 6.55 0.13 0.26
CA LEU A 123 5.35 0.28 -0.57
C LEU A 123 5.69 0.54 -2.05
N LYS A 124 6.78 1.25 -2.34
CA LYS A 124 7.29 1.46 -3.71
C LYS A 124 7.71 0.16 -4.39
N THR A 125 8.10 -0.88 -3.63
CA THR A 125 8.46 -2.19 -4.20
C THR A 125 7.27 -2.99 -4.73
N LEU A 126 6.04 -2.56 -4.45
CA LEU A 126 4.79 -3.22 -4.85
C LEU A 126 4.32 -2.82 -6.26
N THR A 127 5.05 -1.95 -6.94
CA THR A 127 4.77 -1.57 -8.33
C THR A 127 5.22 -2.70 -9.26
N GLY A 128 4.27 -3.25 -10.00
CA GLY A 128 4.49 -4.36 -10.93
C GLY A 128 4.49 -3.93 -12.39
N ASN A 129 4.43 -4.92 -13.27
CA ASN A 129 4.40 -4.71 -14.72
C ASN A 129 3.02 -5.02 -15.28
N TYR A 130 2.52 -4.18 -16.18
CA TYR A 130 1.34 -4.47 -16.97
C TYR A 130 1.76 -4.76 -18.39
N ARG A 131 1.46 -5.98 -18.88
CA ARG A 131 1.86 -6.47 -20.22
C ARG A 131 3.36 -6.27 -20.50
N GLY A 132 4.20 -6.54 -19.49
CA GLY A 132 5.67 -6.46 -19.63
C GLY A 132 6.26 -5.07 -19.43
N SER A 133 5.47 -4.02 -19.24
CA SER A 133 5.95 -2.66 -18.96
C SER A 133 5.64 -2.23 -17.54
N PRO A 134 6.55 -1.54 -16.85
CA PRO A 134 6.30 -1.01 -15.51
C PRO A 134 5.05 -0.12 -15.48
N VAL A 135 4.22 -0.29 -14.44
CA VAL A 135 3.10 0.62 -14.22
C VAL A 135 3.65 1.99 -13.79
N THR A 136 3.20 3.04 -14.46
CA THR A 136 3.58 4.42 -14.17
C THR A 136 2.38 5.23 -13.69
N ALA A 137 2.62 6.34 -13.00
CA ALA A 137 1.57 7.29 -12.69
C ALA A 137 0.89 7.78 -13.98
N ALA A 138 -0.41 8.01 -13.92
CA ALA A 138 -1.11 8.69 -15.01
C ALA A 138 -0.50 10.09 -15.21
N ALA A 139 -0.38 10.51 -16.47
CA ALA A 139 -0.04 11.88 -16.74
C ALA A 139 -1.15 12.81 -16.19
N PRO A 140 -0.79 13.96 -15.63
CA PRO A 140 -1.77 14.92 -15.11
C PRO A 140 -2.70 15.46 -16.16
#